data_a3d8449ea9f0d6eb90c44ca6574f7af9
#
_entry.id   a3d8449ea9f0d6eb90c44ca6574f7af9
#
_cell.length_a   1.000
_cell.length_b   1.000
_cell.length_c   1.000
_cell.angle_alpha   90.00
_cell.angle_beta   90.00
_cell.angle_gamma   90.00
#
_symmetry.space_group_name_H-M   'P 1'
#
loop_
_entity.id
_entity.type
_entity.pdbx_description
1 polymer ?
#
loop_
_entity_poly.entity_id
_entity_poly.type
_entity_poly.pdbx_seq_one_letter_code
_entity_poly.pdbx_strand_id
1 'polypeptide(L)'
;MAEARAAELKVAHVGGIDVLLTPAWAAGTVVLIVFFAAIGRYVFHHGFAGAVAGAIVLTAGHWVSEVVHNLGHSTAARRTGHPMTATRLGFLLFLGVSIYPEDEPELPSEVHIRRALGGPVGSALLTLALGVVALVTSGTSLGWVALVWFLDNLLIFTLGAFVPVGFNDGSTLIRWIGRRRGGA
;
A
#
# COMPACT_ATOMS: atom_id res chain seq x y z
N MET A 1 -1.77 26.99 -16.91
CA MET A 1 -1.33 27.25 -15.53
C MET A 1 -0.57 26.02 -15.06
N ALA A 2 0.76 26.10 -14.99
CA ALA A 2 1.56 25.02 -14.40
C ALA A 2 1.31 25.06 -12.89
N GLU A 3 0.43 24.19 -12.39
CA GLU A 3 0.36 23.91 -10.96
C GLU A 3 1.76 23.46 -10.53
N ALA A 4 2.31 24.18 -9.53
CA ALA A 4 3.55 23.80 -8.90
C ALA A 4 3.42 22.33 -8.44
N ARG A 5 4.00 21.40 -9.19
CA ARG A 5 4.18 20.03 -8.72
C ARG A 5 4.96 20.15 -7.41
N ALA A 6 4.28 19.93 -6.29
CA ALA A 6 4.94 19.86 -4.99
C ALA A 6 6.16 18.95 -5.17
N ALA A 7 7.35 19.41 -4.70
CA ALA A 7 8.61 18.75 -4.97
C ALA A 7 8.57 17.30 -4.46
N GLU A 8 8.41 16.35 -5.39
CA GLU A 8 8.43 14.93 -5.09
C GLU A 8 9.90 14.48 -4.99
N LEU A 9 10.23 13.72 -3.96
CA LEU A 9 11.57 13.18 -3.76
C LEU A 9 11.61 11.72 -4.24
N LYS A 10 12.39 11.44 -5.28
CA LYS A 10 12.69 10.06 -5.66
C LYS A 10 13.67 9.46 -4.64
N VAL A 11 13.25 8.38 -3.97
CA VAL A 11 14.05 7.73 -2.91
C VAL A 11 14.57 6.35 -3.31
N ALA A 12 13.93 5.70 -4.29
CA ALA A 12 14.35 4.38 -4.74
C ALA A 12 13.88 4.11 -6.18
N HIS A 13 14.50 3.08 -6.79
CA HIS A 13 13.99 2.42 -8.00
C HIS A 13 13.94 0.92 -7.72
N VAL A 14 12.75 0.34 -7.67
CA VAL A 14 12.55 -1.06 -7.26
C VAL A 14 11.55 -1.71 -8.20
N GLY A 15 11.89 -2.91 -8.66
CA GLY A 15 10.97 -3.70 -9.50
C GLY A 15 10.54 -2.98 -10.79
N GLY A 16 11.39 -2.08 -11.34
CA GLY A 16 11.12 -1.34 -12.57
C GLY A 16 10.22 -0.12 -12.41
N ILE A 17 9.97 0.34 -11.18
CA ILE A 17 9.23 1.57 -10.89
C ILE A 17 10.02 2.49 -9.95
N ASP A 18 9.80 3.79 -10.09
CA ASP A 18 10.32 4.79 -9.17
C ASP A 18 9.44 4.91 -7.93
N VAL A 19 10.06 5.02 -6.76
CA VAL A 19 9.38 5.30 -5.50
C VAL A 19 9.58 6.78 -5.16
N LEU A 20 8.47 7.51 -5.13
CA LEU A 20 8.43 8.95 -4.91
C LEU A 20 7.78 9.26 -3.56
N LEU A 21 8.36 10.17 -2.79
CA LEU A 21 7.73 10.70 -1.57
C LEU A 21 7.06 12.03 -1.88
N THR A 22 5.82 12.19 -1.46
CA THR A 22 5.13 13.48 -1.49
C THR A 22 5.44 14.28 -0.23
N PRO A 23 5.22 15.60 -0.20
CA PRO A 23 5.36 16.40 1.04
C PRO A 23 4.48 15.90 2.20
N ALA A 24 3.31 15.31 1.88
CA ALA A 24 2.39 14.76 2.89
C ALA A 24 2.89 13.46 3.53
N TRP A 25 3.87 12.78 2.92
CA TRP A 25 4.47 11.54 3.46
C TRP A 25 5.03 11.72 4.87
N ALA A 26 5.70 12.83 5.14
CA ALA A 26 6.27 13.11 6.46
C ALA A 26 5.17 13.25 7.53
N ALA A 27 4.09 13.97 7.21
CA ALA A 27 2.94 14.10 8.12
C ALA A 27 2.25 12.74 8.34
N GLY A 28 2.06 11.96 7.29
CA GLY A 28 1.52 10.60 7.37
C GLY A 28 2.37 9.69 8.24
N THR A 29 3.70 9.76 8.11
CA THR A 29 4.65 9.01 8.93
C THR A 29 4.49 9.36 10.43
N VAL A 30 4.37 10.65 10.77
CA VAL A 30 4.13 11.07 12.17
C VAL A 30 2.79 10.54 12.69
N VAL A 31 1.73 10.64 11.89
CA VAL A 31 0.39 10.11 12.26
C VAL A 31 0.47 8.61 12.53
N LEU A 32 1.12 7.83 11.66
CA LEU A 32 1.29 6.39 11.86
C LEU A 32 2.09 6.05 13.11
N ILE A 33 3.19 6.78 13.40
CA ILE A 33 3.98 6.58 14.63
C ILE A 33 3.10 6.80 15.86
N VAL A 34 2.35 7.90 15.91
CA VAL A 34 1.46 8.20 17.04
C VAL A 34 0.37 7.12 17.18
N PHE A 35 -0.25 6.72 16.07
CA PHE A 35 -1.28 5.69 16.05
C PHE A 35 -0.76 4.34 16.56
N PHE A 36 0.36 3.85 16.01
CA PHE A 36 0.93 2.57 16.44
C PHE A 36 1.50 2.62 17.86
N ALA A 37 2.05 3.76 18.29
CA ALA A 37 2.49 3.92 19.68
C ALA A 37 1.29 3.85 20.64
N ALA A 38 0.16 4.43 20.28
CA ALA A 38 -1.07 4.32 21.06
C ALA A 38 -1.54 2.84 21.14
N ILE A 39 -1.52 2.09 20.04
CA ILE A 39 -1.81 0.66 20.07
C ILE A 39 -0.86 -0.08 21.00
N GLY A 40 0.46 0.10 20.87
CA GLY A 40 1.46 -0.53 21.73
C GLY A 40 1.25 -0.20 23.21
N ARG A 41 0.90 1.06 23.52
CA ARG A 41 0.73 1.54 24.88
C ARG A 41 -0.58 1.10 25.54
N TYR A 42 -1.70 1.23 24.83
CA TYR A 42 -3.02 1.09 25.43
C TYR A 42 -3.68 -0.26 25.15
N VAL A 43 -3.34 -0.93 24.05
CA VAL A 43 -3.89 -2.26 23.73
C VAL A 43 -2.96 -3.37 24.25
N PHE A 44 -1.65 -3.22 24.00
CA PHE A 44 -0.65 -4.23 24.40
C PHE A 44 0.06 -3.91 25.72
N HIS A 45 -0.27 -2.79 26.37
CA HIS A 45 0.24 -2.38 27.69
C HIS A 45 1.76 -2.30 27.82
N HIS A 46 2.47 -2.05 26.69
CA HIS A 46 3.93 -1.85 26.71
C HIS A 46 4.31 -0.52 27.39
N GLY A 47 5.49 -0.49 28.02
CA GLY A 47 6.09 0.75 28.50
C GLY A 47 6.33 1.74 27.34
N PHE A 48 6.40 3.04 27.63
CA PHE A 48 6.49 4.11 26.62
C PHE A 48 7.60 3.85 25.58
N ALA A 49 8.81 3.50 26.00
CA ALA A 49 9.94 3.23 25.11
C ALA A 49 9.66 2.03 24.16
N GLY A 50 9.08 0.95 24.67
CA GLY A 50 8.71 -0.23 23.87
C GLY A 50 7.60 0.07 22.88
N ALA A 51 6.59 0.86 23.29
CA ALA A 51 5.50 1.28 22.40
C ALA A 51 6.02 2.17 21.26
N VAL A 52 6.90 3.14 21.54
CA VAL A 52 7.50 4.00 20.52
C VAL A 52 8.43 3.21 19.58
N ALA A 53 9.29 2.35 20.11
CA ALA A 53 10.18 1.51 19.30
C ALA A 53 9.36 0.60 18.34
N GLY A 54 8.33 -0.06 18.86
CA GLY A 54 7.42 -0.86 18.02
C GLY A 54 6.68 -0.05 16.98
N ALA A 55 6.24 1.17 17.32
CA ALA A 55 5.57 2.08 16.40
C ALA A 55 6.47 2.50 15.22
N ILE A 56 7.75 2.73 15.46
CA ILE A 56 8.72 3.04 14.40
C ILE A 56 8.85 1.85 13.45
N VAL A 57 8.96 0.63 13.97
CA VAL A 57 9.04 -0.60 13.16
C VAL A 57 7.75 -0.81 12.36
N LEU A 58 6.59 -0.62 12.99
CA LEU A 58 5.27 -0.75 12.34
C LEU A 58 5.08 0.28 11.24
N THR A 59 5.49 1.53 11.46
CA THR A 59 5.42 2.59 10.45
C THR A 59 6.31 2.27 9.24
N ALA A 60 7.53 1.79 9.48
CA ALA A 60 8.39 1.30 8.40
C ALA A 60 7.74 0.10 7.67
N GLY A 61 7.16 -0.83 8.41
CA GLY A 61 6.40 -1.96 7.89
C GLY A 61 5.21 -1.54 7.02
N HIS A 62 4.45 -0.53 7.44
CA HIS A 62 3.35 0.04 6.66
C HIS A 62 3.82 0.54 5.29
N TRP A 63 4.92 1.34 5.25
CA TRP A 63 5.49 1.82 3.99
C TRP A 63 6.07 0.70 3.12
N VAL A 64 6.64 -0.34 3.74
CA VAL A 64 7.04 -1.57 3.01
C VAL A 64 5.82 -2.26 2.41
N SER A 65 4.72 -2.39 3.15
CA SER A 65 3.46 -2.96 2.66
C SER A 65 2.92 -2.19 1.47
N GLU A 66 2.94 -0.85 1.53
CA GLU A 66 2.54 0.02 0.42
C GLU A 66 3.41 -0.21 -0.83
N VAL A 67 4.74 -0.30 -0.67
CA VAL A 67 5.65 -0.59 -1.78
C VAL A 67 5.38 -1.97 -2.36
N VAL A 68 5.20 -3.00 -1.54
CA VAL A 68 4.88 -4.38 -2.00
C VAL A 68 3.56 -4.42 -2.75
N HIS A 69 2.54 -3.72 -2.26
CA HIS A 69 1.26 -3.55 -2.94
C HIS A 69 1.45 -2.97 -4.35
N ASN A 70 2.18 -1.86 -4.46
CA ASN A 70 2.47 -1.21 -5.74
C ASN A 70 3.37 -2.05 -6.66
N LEU A 71 4.27 -2.86 -6.13
CA LEU A 71 5.04 -3.85 -6.91
C LEU A 71 4.13 -4.94 -7.50
N GLY A 72 3.06 -5.31 -6.80
CA GLY A 72 1.99 -6.15 -7.33
C GLY A 72 1.33 -5.54 -8.55
N HIS A 73 0.93 -4.26 -8.48
CA HIS A 73 0.41 -3.49 -9.62
C HIS A 73 1.41 -3.42 -10.78
N SER A 74 2.68 -3.07 -10.48
CA SER A 74 3.75 -3.00 -11.47
C SER A 74 3.96 -4.35 -12.19
N THR A 75 3.93 -5.45 -11.45
CA THR A 75 4.08 -6.79 -12.02
C THR A 75 2.90 -7.14 -12.94
N ALA A 76 1.67 -6.85 -12.51
CA ALA A 76 0.48 -7.06 -13.33
C ALA A 76 0.51 -6.17 -14.58
N ALA A 77 0.85 -4.89 -14.43
CA ALA A 77 0.96 -3.93 -15.53
C ALA A 77 1.96 -4.38 -16.60
N ARG A 78 3.16 -4.83 -16.21
CA ARG A 78 4.14 -5.38 -17.16
C ARG A 78 3.62 -6.60 -17.92
N ARG A 79 2.88 -7.48 -17.24
CA ARG A 79 2.29 -8.66 -17.89
C ARG A 79 1.18 -8.32 -18.89
N THR A 80 0.61 -7.11 -18.82
CA THR A 80 -0.36 -6.62 -19.81
C THR A 80 0.30 -5.85 -20.98
N GLY A 81 1.62 -5.65 -20.95
CA GLY A 81 2.35 -4.85 -21.93
C GLY A 81 2.28 -3.33 -21.70
N HIS A 82 1.64 -2.90 -20.62
CA HIS A 82 1.42 -1.48 -20.28
C HIS A 82 2.01 -1.18 -18.90
N PRO A 83 3.33 -0.97 -18.79
CA PRO A 83 4.03 -0.88 -17.50
C PRO A 83 3.66 0.38 -16.72
N MET A 84 3.66 0.26 -15.41
CA MET A 84 3.61 1.35 -14.46
C MET A 84 4.98 2.04 -14.40
N THR A 85 5.03 3.35 -14.17
CA THR A 85 6.27 4.14 -14.14
C THR A 85 6.75 4.43 -12.72
N ALA A 86 5.85 4.73 -11.80
CA ALA A 86 6.21 5.09 -10.44
C ALA A 86 5.08 4.79 -9.44
N THR A 87 5.42 4.86 -8.15
CA THR A 87 4.46 4.98 -7.04
C THR A 87 4.76 6.23 -6.24
N ARG A 88 3.72 6.96 -5.81
CA ARG A 88 3.82 8.10 -4.88
C ARG A 88 3.37 7.65 -3.50
N LEU A 89 4.25 7.69 -2.52
CA LEU A 89 3.92 7.45 -1.11
C LEU A 89 3.46 8.75 -0.44
N GLY A 90 2.44 8.65 0.41
CA GLY A 90 1.86 9.81 1.11
C GLY A 90 0.87 10.61 0.25
N PHE A 91 0.22 9.97 -0.75
CA PHE A 91 -0.80 10.62 -1.58
C PHE A 91 -1.98 11.13 -0.73
N LEU A 92 -2.49 10.30 0.17
CA LEU A 92 -3.46 10.67 1.20
C LEU A 92 -2.85 10.40 2.58
N LEU A 93 -1.84 11.18 2.97
CA LEU A 93 -1.06 11.05 4.20
C LEU A 93 -0.33 9.71 4.30
N PHE A 94 -1.05 8.61 4.52
CA PHE A 94 -0.50 7.28 4.75
C PHE A 94 -0.80 6.28 3.62
N LEU A 95 -1.42 6.69 2.52
CA LEU A 95 -1.65 5.86 1.34
C LEU A 95 -0.79 6.31 0.16
N GLY A 96 -0.53 5.38 -0.75
CA GLY A 96 0.15 5.64 -2.01
C GLY A 96 -0.78 5.62 -3.22
N VAL A 97 -0.22 5.96 -4.38
CA VAL A 97 -0.91 5.86 -5.67
C VAL A 97 0.04 5.39 -6.76
N SER A 98 -0.46 4.50 -7.60
CA SER A 98 0.23 4.02 -8.79
C SER A 98 0.20 5.04 -9.91
N ILE A 99 1.34 5.26 -10.59
CA ILE A 99 1.48 6.19 -11.70
C ILE A 99 1.76 5.42 -12.99
N TYR A 100 0.95 5.71 -14.00
CA TYR A 100 1.08 5.19 -15.35
C TYR A 100 1.49 6.31 -16.32
N PRO A 101 1.98 6.01 -17.55
CA PRO A 101 2.28 7.03 -18.54
C PRO A 101 1.08 7.93 -18.84
N GLU A 102 1.29 9.25 -18.96
CA GLU A 102 0.23 10.23 -19.23
C GLU A 102 -0.32 10.11 -20.67
N ASP A 103 0.51 9.63 -21.59
CA ASP A 103 0.22 9.42 -23.01
C ASP A 103 -0.29 8.00 -23.32
N GLU A 104 -0.73 7.26 -22.28
CA GLU A 104 -1.23 5.91 -22.46
C GLU A 104 -2.52 5.91 -23.29
N PRO A 105 -2.60 5.06 -24.35
CA PRO A 105 -3.81 4.96 -25.17
C PRO A 105 -5.00 4.44 -24.35
N GLU A 106 -6.22 4.56 -24.88
CA GLU A 106 -7.38 3.94 -24.25
C GLU A 106 -7.20 2.41 -24.22
N LEU A 107 -7.22 1.84 -23.01
CA LEU A 107 -6.94 0.43 -22.79
C LEU A 107 -8.23 -0.37 -22.61
N PRO A 108 -8.23 -1.67 -23.02
CA PRO A 108 -9.34 -2.58 -22.75
C PRO A 108 -9.61 -2.73 -21.24
N SER A 109 -10.88 -2.91 -20.88
CA SER A 109 -11.33 -3.13 -19.49
C SER A 109 -10.52 -4.21 -18.76
N GLU A 110 -10.13 -5.26 -19.48
CA GLU A 110 -9.35 -6.38 -18.93
C GLU A 110 -7.97 -5.96 -18.42
N VAL A 111 -7.31 -5.02 -19.10
CA VAL A 111 -6.00 -4.48 -18.66
C VAL A 111 -6.16 -3.76 -17.32
N HIS A 112 -7.18 -2.90 -17.19
CA HIS A 112 -7.46 -2.19 -15.94
C HIS A 112 -7.81 -3.15 -14.79
N ILE A 113 -8.61 -4.19 -15.06
CA ILE A 113 -8.96 -5.22 -14.08
C ILE A 113 -7.71 -5.97 -13.61
N ARG A 114 -6.86 -6.42 -14.54
CA ARG A 114 -5.62 -7.15 -14.18
C ARG A 114 -4.67 -6.28 -13.38
N ARG A 115 -4.51 -5.01 -13.76
CA ARG A 115 -3.69 -4.04 -13.01
C ARG A 115 -4.23 -3.87 -11.59
N ALA A 116 -5.54 -3.60 -11.43
CA ALA A 116 -6.17 -3.40 -10.13
C ALA A 116 -6.07 -4.63 -9.21
N LEU A 117 -6.10 -5.84 -9.75
CA LEU A 117 -5.90 -7.07 -8.95
C LEU A 117 -4.45 -7.28 -8.52
N GLY A 118 -3.48 -6.66 -9.19
CA GLY A 118 -2.07 -6.85 -8.92
C GLY A 118 -1.66 -6.50 -7.50
N GLY A 119 -2.09 -5.33 -7.02
CA GLY A 119 -1.79 -4.84 -5.67
C GLY A 119 -2.32 -5.77 -4.57
N PRO A 120 -3.63 -6.04 -4.52
CA PRO A 120 -4.20 -6.97 -3.54
C PRO A 120 -3.55 -8.35 -3.54
N VAL A 121 -3.18 -8.89 -4.71
CA VAL A 121 -2.45 -10.17 -4.81
C VAL A 121 -1.06 -10.08 -4.19
N GLY A 122 -0.29 -9.01 -4.48
CA GLY A 122 1.01 -8.76 -3.86
C GLY A 122 0.90 -8.65 -2.35
N SER A 123 -0.08 -7.90 -1.87
CA SER A 123 -0.36 -7.75 -0.43
C SER A 123 -0.82 -9.05 0.23
N ALA A 124 -1.62 -9.88 -0.45
CA ALA A 124 -2.04 -11.17 0.08
C ALA A 124 -0.85 -12.11 0.32
N LEU A 125 0.14 -12.12 -0.59
CA LEU A 125 1.38 -12.88 -0.40
C LEU A 125 2.18 -12.39 0.82
N LEU A 126 2.29 -11.07 0.99
CA LEU A 126 2.91 -10.49 2.17
C LEU A 126 2.11 -10.81 3.45
N THR A 127 0.77 -10.73 3.39
CA THR A 127 -0.11 -11.12 4.51
C THR A 127 0.17 -12.56 4.97
N LEU A 128 0.29 -13.50 4.05
CA LEU A 128 0.62 -14.90 4.39
C LEU A 128 1.97 -15.01 5.10
N ALA A 129 3.00 -14.34 4.60
CA ALA A 129 4.32 -14.33 5.22
C ALA A 129 4.28 -13.70 6.62
N LEU A 130 3.62 -12.53 6.77
CA LEU A 130 3.47 -11.85 8.05
C LEU A 130 2.63 -12.66 9.04
N GLY A 131 1.61 -13.40 8.57
CA GLY A 131 0.82 -14.30 9.39
C GLY A 131 1.68 -15.42 10.00
N VAL A 132 2.59 -16.01 9.22
CA VAL A 132 3.56 -17.00 9.73
C VAL A 132 4.46 -16.35 10.78
N VAL A 133 5.01 -15.15 10.51
CA VAL A 133 5.86 -14.44 11.49
C VAL A 133 5.08 -14.15 12.77
N ALA A 134 3.84 -13.67 12.68
CA ALA A 134 3.00 -13.40 13.84
C ALA A 134 2.72 -14.65 14.69
N LEU A 135 2.49 -15.80 14.04
CA LEU A 135 2.30 -17.07 14.73
C LEU A 135 3.57 -17.53 15.45
N VAL A 136 4.72 -17.48 14.77
CA VAL A 136 6.01 -17.97 15.34
C VAL A 136 6.51 -17.07 16.48
N THR A 137 6.21 -15.76 16.41
CA THR A 137 6.60 -14.79 17.44
C THR A 137 5.54 -14.60 18.53
N SER A 138 4.41 -15.31 18.44
CA SER A 138 3.33 -15.20 19.43
C SER A 138 3.87 -15.52 20.84
N GLY A 139 3.42 -14.73 21.83
CA GLY A 139 3.91 -14.85 23.22
C GLY A 139 5.27 -14.21 23.50
N THR A 140 5.96 -13.67 22.50
CA THR A 140 7.20 -12.91 22.69
C THR A 140 6.94 -11.40 22.79
N SER A 141 7.93 -10.64 23.27
CA SER A 141 7.84 -9.16 23.30
C SER A 141 7.75 -8.51 21.92
N LEU A 142 8.09 -9.24 20.85
CA LEU A 142 7.97 -8.78 19.45
C LEU A 142 6.66 -9.25 18.80
N GLY A 143 5.95 -10.19 19.40
CA GLY A 143 4.74 -10.80 18.82
C GLY A 143 3.65 -9.79 18.51
N TRP A 144 3.50 -8.72 19.33
CA TRP A 144 2.52 -7.69 19.06
C TRP A 144 2.86 -6.86 17.80
N VAL A 145 4.13 -6.58 17.55
CA VAL A 145 4.56 -5.85 16.34
C VAL A 145 4.25 -6.69 15.10
N ALA A 146 4.57 -7.97 15.14
CA ALA A 146 4.30 -8.89 14.04
C ALA A 146 2.78 -9.02 13.78
N LEU A 147 1.98 -9.15 14.84
CA LEU A 147 0.52 -9.22 14.75
C LEU A 147 -0.08 -7.95 14.18
N VAL A 148 0.33 -6.78 14.67
CA VAL A 148 -0.20 -5.50 14.18
C VAL A 148 0.20 -5.25 12.72
N TRP A 149 1.43 -5.58 12.32
CA TRP A 149 1.84 -5.48 10.92
C TRP A 149 1.06 -6.44 10.02
N PHE A 150 0.84 -7.68 10.46
CA PHE A 150 -0.03 -8.61 9.76
C PHE A 150 -1.44 -8.05 9.57
N LEU A 151 -2.05 -7.49 10.64
CA LEU A 151 -3.39 -6.93 10.58
C LEU A 151 -3.44 -5.67 9.71
N ASP A 152 -2.46 -4.79 9.78
CA ASP A 152 -2.34 -3.60 8.92
C ASP A 152 -2.32 -4.03 7.45
N ASN A 153 -1.42 -4.95 7.08
CA ASN A 153 -1.32 -5.40 5.70
C ASN A 153 -2.58 -6.15 5.23
N LEU A 154 -3.18 -6.97 6.08
CA LEU A 154 -4.42 -7.69 5.77
C LEU A 154 -5.60 -6.73 5.57
N LEU A 155 -5.80 -5.80 6.53
CA LEU A 155 -7.01 -4.98 6.57
C LEU A 155 -6.93 -3.79 5.62
N ILE A 156 -5.76 -3.18 5.45
CA ILE A 156 -5.58 -1.99 4.61
C ILE A 156 -5.27 -2.39 3.16
N PHE A 157 -4.21 -3.16 2.94
CA PHE A 157 -3.67 -3.40 1.60
C PHE A 157 -4.24 -4.64 0.91
N THR A 158 -4.76 -5.63 1.66
CA THR A 158 -5.35 -6.83 1.07
C THR A 158 -6.86 -6.72 0.96
N LEU A 159 -7.58 -6.64 2.06
CA LEU A 159 -9.05 -6.58 2.08
C LEU A 159 -9.57 -5.17 1.80
N GLY A 160 -8.95 -4.15 2.41
CA GLY A 160 -9.33 -2.75 2.25
C GLY A 160 -9.20 -2.25 0.81
N ALA A 161 -8.26 -2.81 0.03
CA ALA A 161 -8.13 -2.51 -1.38
C ALA A 161 -9.42 -2.78 -2.18
N PHE A 162 -10.25 -3.73 -1.75
CA PHE A 162 -11.53 -4.06 -2.41
C PHE A 162 -12.72 -3.19 -1.96
N VAL A 163 -12.60 -2.44 -0.86
CA VAL A 163 -13.66 -1.52 -0.40
C VAL A 163 -13.72 -0.31 -1.34
N PRO A 164 -14.84 -0.07 -2.07
CA PRO A 164 -14.86 0.96 -3.10
C PRO A 164 -14.99 2.36 -2.49
N VAL A 165 -13.88 3.07 -2.38
CA VAL A 165 -13.82 4.44 -1.85
C VAL A 165 -13.59 5.52 -2.92
N GLY A 166 -13.76 5.17 -4.20
CA GLY A 166 -13.74 6.10 -5.34
C GLY A 166 -12.41 6.14 -6.11
N PHE A 167 -11.28 5.90 -5.48
CA PHE A 167 -9.93 6.04 -6.08
C PHE A 167 -9.04 4.80 -5.96
N ASN A 168 -9.52 3.73 -5.31
CA ASN A 168 -8.75 2.51 -5.05
C ASN A 168 -9.08 1.37 -6.03
N ASP A 169 -8.45 0.20 -5.83
CA ASP A 169 -8.62 -0.97 -6.67
C ASP A 169 -10.06 -1.46 -6.75
N GLY A 170 -10.77 -1.50 -5.61
CA GLY A 170 -12.18 -1.89 -5.55
C GLY A 170 -13.06 -1.03 -6.45
N SER A 171 -12.85 0.27 -6.43
CA SER A 171 -13.56 1.22 -7.31
C SER A 171 -13.22 1.01 -8.78
N THR A 172 -11.94 0.76 -9.08
CA THR A 172 -11.47 0.44 -10.43
C THR A 172 -12.09 -0.86 -10.94
N LEU A 173 -12.11 -1.89 -10.10
CA LEU A 173 -12.72 -3.19 -10.45
C LEU A 173 -14.21 -3.06 -10.74
N ILE A 174 -14.98 -2.38 -9.88
CA ILE A 174 -16.43 -2.18 -10.10
C ILE A 174 -16.66 -1.43 -11.41
N ARG A 175 -15.92 -0.36 -11.67
CA ARG A 175 -16.05 0.46 -12.89
C ARG A 175 -15.80 -0.38 -14.15
N TRP A 176 -14.70 -1.13 -14.19
CA TRP A 176 -14.28 -1.80 -15.41
C TRP A 176 -14.97 -3.16 -15.63
N ILE A 177 -15.37 -3.87 -14.57
CA ILE A 177 -16.24 -5.05 -14.67
C ILE A 177 -17.63 -4.63 -15.17
N GLY A 178 -18.17 -3.50 -14.70
CA GLY A 178 -19.44 -2.95 -15.17
C GLY A 178 -19.39 -2.61 -16.66
N ARG A 179 -18.33 -1.94 -17.13
CA ARG A 179 -18.15 -1.61 -18.56
C ARG A 179 -18.02 -2.87 -19.45
N ARG A 180 -17.30 -3.88 -18.99
CA ARG A 180 -17.16 -5.15 -19.71
C ARG A 180 -18.50 -5.87 -19.91
N ARG A 181 -19.44 -5.74 -18.96
CA ARG A 181 -20.77 -6.36 -19.03
C ARG A 181 -21.77 -5.55 -19.85
N GLY A 182 -21.62 -4.23 -19.91
CA GLY A 182 -22.53 -3.34 -20.64
C GLY A 182 -22.15 -3.08 -22.10
N GLY A 183 -20.99 -3.56 -22.56
CA GLY A 183 -20.49 -3.41 -23.93
C GLY A 183 -20.59 -4.71 -24.77
N ALA A 184 -21.40 -5.68 -24.33
CA ALA A 184 -21.70 -6.91 -25.06
C ALA A 184 -23.09 -6.81 -25.73
#